data_9f1dce258b9f20f3e263c2e0f71c1aa3
#
_entry.id   9f1dce258b9f20f3e263c2e0f71c1aa3
#
_cell.length_a   1.000
_cell.length_b   1.000
_cell.length_c   1.000
_cell.angle_alpha   90.00
_cell.angle_beta   90.00
_cell.angle_gamma   90.00
#
_symmetry.space_group_name_H-M   'P 1'
#
loop_
_entity.id
_entity.type
_entity.pdbx_description
1 polymer ?
#
loop_
_entity_poly.entity_id
_entity_poly.type
_entity_poly.pdbx_seq_one_letter_code
_entity_poly.pdbx_strand_id
1 'polypeptide(L)' 'MNDKFKIHLEIAGRKYPLNIRREDEEIVRQAAALVNKKLATYREQFGKDKSKSIYDFLAMTAIDLSHAYLRLRETR' A
#
# COMPACT_ATOMS: atom_id res chain seq x y z
N MET A 1 9.11 8.11 26.61
CA MET A 1 8.73 6.71 26.58
C MET A 1 8.51 6.24 25.17
N ASN A 2 8.90 5.02 24.87
CA ASN A 2 8.75 4.48 23.52
C ASN A 2 7.38 3.84 23.37
N ASP A 3 6.51 4.48 22.61
CA ASP A 3 5.16 3.98 22.37
C ASP A 3 5.08 3.08 21.15
N LYS A 4 6.21 2.75 20.55
CA LYS A 4 6.22 1.92 19.36
C LYS A 4 6.08 0.45 19.70
N PHE A 5 5.35 -0.24 18.85
CA PHE A 5 5.22 -1.69 18.96
C PHE A 5 5.22 -2.30 17.55
N LYS A 6 5.50 -3.59 17.50
CA LYS A 6 5.62 -4.28 16.22
C LYS A 6 4.28 -4.82 15.78
N ILE A 7 3.92 -4.53 14.53
CA ILE A 7 2.79 -5.17 13.87
C ILE A 7 3.27 -5.84 12.60
N HIS A 8 2.44 -6.69 12.04
CA HIS A 8 2.73 -7.32 10.75
C HIS A 8 1.65 -6.90 9.77
N LEU A 9 2.08 -6.39 8.62
CA LEU A 9 1.19 -6.02 7.54
C LEU A 9 1.34 -7.01 6.41
N GLU A 10 0.22 -7.38 5.79
CA GLU A 10 0.26 -8.21 4.60
C GLU A 10 0.09 -7.34 3.37
N ILE A 11 1.09 -7.36 2.50
CA ILE A 11 1.09 -6.63 1.23
C ILE A 11 1.45 -7.62 0.13
N ALA A 12 0.59 -7.75 -0.86
CA ALA A 12 0.83 -8.63 -2.00
C ALA A 12 1.10 -10.08 -1.56
N GLY A 13 0.43 -10.53 -0.52
CA GLY A 13 0.57 -11.89 -0.01
C GLY A 13 1.78 -12.13 0.86
N ARG A 14 2.57 -11.11 1.15
CA ARG A 14 3.74 -11.20 2.03
C ARG A 14 3.53 -10.41 3.29
N LYS A 15 4.09 -10.92 4.38
CA LYS A 15 4.01 -10.25 5.68
C LYS A 15 5.26 -9.43 5.94
N TYR A 16 5.05 -8.20 6.37
CA TYR A 16 6.15 -7.26 6.66
C TYR A 16 6.03 -6.79 8.09
N PRO A 17 7.08 -6.92 8.91
CA PRO A 17 7.08 -6.36 10.27
C PRO A 17 7.29 -4.85 10.20
N LEU A 18 6.60 -4.14 11.07
CA LEU A 18 6.67 -2.69 11.10
C LEU A 18 6.55 -2.23 12.54
N ASN A 19 7.46 -1.36 12.96
CA ASN A 19 7.39 -0.73 14.28
C ASN A 19 6.67 0.60 14.13
N ILE A 20 5.54 0.74 14.80
CA ILE A 20 4.71 1.94 14.69
C ILE A 20 4.23 2.37 16.07
N ARG A 21 3.74 3.59 16.15
CA ARG A 21 3.07 4.08 17.34
C ARG A 21 1.67 3.50 17.39
N ARG A 22 1.18 3.27 18.61
CA ARG A 22 -0.18 2.75 18.77
C ARG A 22 -1.23 3.65 18.15
N GLU A 23 -1.03 4.95 18.23
CA GLU A 23 -1.96 5.92 17.65
C GLU A 23 -2.04 5.85 16.13
N ASP A 24 -1.01 5.27 15.49
CA ASP A 24 -0.95 5.16 14.03
C ASP A 24 -1.45 3.82 13.51
N GLU A 25 -1.78 2.88 14.39
CA GLU A 25 -2.08 1.51 13.97
C GLU A 25 -3.22 1.45 12.97
N GLU A 26 -4.32 2.12 13.27
CA GLU A 26 -5.49 2.05 12.40
C GLU A 26 -5.21 2.63 11.02
N ILE A 27 -4.57 3.81 10.97
CA ILE A 27 -4.29 4.44 9.68
C ILE A 27 -3.29 3.64 8.86
N VAL A 28 -2.32 3.02 9.53
CA VAL A 28 -1.33 2.18 8.85
C VAL A 28 -2.00 0.94 8.26
N ARG A 29 -2.92 0.32 9.00
CA ARG A 29 -3.66 -0.84 8.48
C ARG A 29 -4.58 -0.46 7.34
N GLN A 30 -5.20 0.70 7.40
CA GLN A 30 -6.01 1.21 6.30
C GLN A 30 -5.16 1.48 5.06
N ALA A 31 -3.95 1.99 5.26
CA ALA A 31 -3.02 2.23 4.16
C ALA A 31 -2.64 0.92 3.47
N ALA A 32 -2.35 -0.12 4.25
CA ALA A 32 -2.03 -1.43 3.70
C ALA A 32 -3.21 -2.01 2.92
N ALA A 33 -4.43 -1.86 3.46
CA ALA A 33 -5.63 -2.32 2.78
C ALA A 33 -5.84 -1.61 1.45
N LEU A 34 -5.55 -0.31 1.41
CA LEU A 34 -5.68 0.47 0.19
C LEU A 34 -4.68 0.02 -0.87
N VAL A 35 -3.43 -0.25 -0.46
CA VAL A 35 -2.42 -0.79 -1.37
C VAL A 35 -2.89 -2.12 -1.96
N ASN A 36 -3.38 -3.02 -1.10
CA ASN A 36 -3.83 -4.34 -1.57
C ASN A 36 -5.04 -4.23 -2.50
N LYS A 37 -5.93 -3.30 -2.24
CA LYS A 37 -7.09 -3.07 -3.11
C LYS A 37 -6.65 -2.61 -4.50
N LYS A 38 -5.71 -1.68 -4.57
CA LYS A 38 -5.17 -1.20 -5.84
C LYS A 38 -4.44 -2.30 -6.59
N LEU A 39 -3.65 -3.09 -5.87
CA LEU A 39 -2.96 -4.24 -6.47
C LEU A 39 -3.95 -5.21 -7.10
N ALA A 40 -5.04 -5.52 -6.39
CA ALA A 40 -6.05 -6.44 -6.91
C ALA A 40 -6.66 -5.91 -8.20
N THR A 41 -6.92 -4.61 -8.27
CA THR A 41 -7.45 -3.97 -9.47
C THR A 41 -6.51 -4.15 -10.66
N TYR A 42 -5.21 -3.90 -10.47
CA TYR A 42 -4.24 -4.04 -11.54
C TYR A 42 -4.04 -5.49 -11.96
N ARG A 43 -4.06 -6.42 -10.99
CA ARG A 43 -3.99 -7.84 -11.31
C ARG A 43 -5.17 -8.28 -12.15
N GLU A 44 -6.36 -7.75 -11.85
CA GLU A 44 -7.56 -8.06 -12.60
C GLU A 44 -7.46 -7.54 -14.03
N GLN A 45 -6.95 -6.32 -14.21
CA GLN A 45 -6.83 -5.70 -15.52
C GLN A 45 -5.71 -6.29 -16.37
N PHE A 46 -4.58 -6.61 -15.76
CA PHE A 46 -3.35 -6.94 -16.49
C PHE A 46 -2.76 -8.28 -16.11
N GLY A 47 -3.42 -9.06 -15.27
CA GLY A 47 -2.87 -10.31 -14.77
C GLY A 47 -2.60 -11.37 -15.84
N LYS A 48 -3.23 -11.25 -17.00
CA LYS A 48 -3.01 -12.18 -18.10
C LYS A 48 -1.83 -11.79 -18.97
N ASP A 49 -1.32 -10.58 -18.80
CA ASP A 49 -0.16 -10.11 -19.55
C ASP A 49 1.10 -10.65 -18.90
N LYS A 50 1.70 -11.64 -19.54
CA LYS A 50 2.88 -12.32 -18.99
C LYS A 50 4.13 -11.45 -18.95
N SER A 51 4.12 -10.31 -19.64
CA SER A 51 5.23 -9.37 -19.58
C SER A 51 5.26 -8.57 -18.29
N LYS A 52 4.17 -8.61 -17.51
CA LYS A 52 4.05 -7.84 -16.27
C LYS A 52 4.23 -8.74 -15.05
N SER A 53 4.88 -8.20 -14.04
CA SER A 53 5.14 -8.90 -12.78
C SER A 53 4.47 -8.13 -11.63
N ILE A 54 4.59 -8.70 -10.43
CA ILE A 54 4.10 -8.03 -9.22
C ILE A 54 4.79 -6.67 -9.04
N TYR A 55 6.03 -6.54 -9.47
CA TYR A 55 6.75 -5.27 -9.38
C TYR A 55 6.11 -4.19 -10.22
N ASP A 56 5.60 -4.56 -11.40
CA ASP A 56 4.88 -3.60 -12.24
C ASP A 56 3.59 -3.12 -11.57
N PHE A 57 2.86 -4.05 -10.95
CA PHE A 57 1.61 -3.69 -10.26
C PHE A 57 1.89 -2.83 -9.03
N LEU A 58 2.98 -3.11 -8.32
CA LEU A 58 3.39 -2.28 -7.19
C LEU A 58 3.78 -0.88 -7.63
N ALA A 59 4.51 -0.78 -8.74
CA ALA A 59 4.88 0.52 -9.30
C ALA A 59 3.65 1.33 -9.70
N MET A 60 2.69 0.70 -10.37
CA MET A 60 1.45 1.36 -10.75
C MET A 60 0.67 1.83 -9.53
N THR A 61 0.61 0.99 -8.50
CA THR A 61 -0.07 1.33 -7.25
C THR A 61 0.60 2.52 -6.59
N ALA A 62 1.93 2.51 -6.53
CA ALA A 62 2.69 3.60 -5.92
C ALA A 62 2.45 4.93 -6.66
N ILE A 63 2.44 4.90 -7.98
CA ILE A 63 2.16 6.09 -8.79
C ILE A 63 0.75 6.63 -8.52
N ASP A 64 -0.24 5.72 -8.51
CA ASP A 64 -1.63 6.11 -8.24
C ASP A 64 -1.79 6.79 -6.89
N LEU A 65 -1.23 6.18 -5.84
CA LEU A 65 -1.39 6.72 -4.50
C LEU A 65 -0.61 8.00 -4.31
N SER A 66 0.59 8.08 -4.90
CA SER A 66 1.38 9.30 -4.85
C SER A 66 0.70 10.43 -5.62
N HIS A 67 0.11 10.13 -6.76
CA HIS A 67 -0.63 11.09 -7.53
C HIS A 67 -1.80 11.66 -6.72
N ALA A 68 -2.57 10.77 -6.10
CA ALA A 68 -3.71 11.20 -5.28
C ALA A 68 -3.26 12.06 -4.10
N TYR A 69 -2.16 11.67 -3.45
CA TYR A 69 -1.61 12.42 -2.34
C TYR A 69 -1.20 13.84 -2.77
N LEU A 70 -0.49 13.94 -3.89
CA LEU A 70 -0.03 15.24 -4.39
C LEU A 70 -1.19 16.13 -4.82
N ARG A 71 -2.23 15.55 -5.42
CA ARG A 71 -3.41 16.32 -5.80
C ARG A 71 -4.14 16.86 -4.57
N LEU A 72 -4.23 16.08 -3.50
CA LEU A 72 -4.83 16.55 -2.26
C LEU A 72 -4.05 17.70 -1.66
N ARG A 73 -2.73 17.67 -1.76
CA ARG A 73 -1.89 18.77 -1.27
C ARG A 73 -2.11 20.06 -2.06
N GLU A 74 -2.34 19.94 -3.35
CA GLU A 74 -2.56 21.11 -4.21
C GLU A 74 -3.87 21.83 -3.92
N THR A 75 -4.85 21.12 -3.39
CA THR A 75 -6.19 21.68 -3.16
C THR A 75 -6.33 22.36 -1.80
N ARG A 76 -5.28 22.43 -1.02
CA ARG A 76 -5.32 23.04 0.32
C ARG A 76 -5.04 24.52 0.31
#